data_3d14d59f744cf5f60ba603b0413b1f09
#
_entry.id   3d14d59f744cf5f60ba603b0413b1f09
#
_cell.length_a   1.000
_cell.length_b   1.000
_cell.length_c   1.000
_cell.angle_alpha   90.00
_cell.angle_beta   90.00
_cell.angle_gamma   90.00
#
_symmetry.space_group_name_H-M   'P 1'
#
loop_
_entity.id
_entity.type
_entity.pdbx_description
1 polymer ?
#
loop_
_entity_poly.entity_id
_entity_poly.type
_entity_poly.pdbx_seq_one_letter_code
_entity_poly.pdbx_strand_id
1 'polypeptide(L)'
;MIQYLKEYYPGQKVYLVGTPDLEANFLENGIHLTKEMPDVVVFGFDMTLTYEKLERACTYIRNGAVFLATHLDINCPTKDGFIPDCGAMCAAISLSTGKEPKYVGKPFRETIRKNAD
;
A
#
# COMPACT_ATOMS: atom_id res chain seq x y z
N MET A 1 -4.24 7.72 3.29
CA MET A 1 -3.31 7.45 2.15
C MET A 1 -3.48 8.40 1.00
N ILE A 2 -4.70 8.61 0.53
CA ILE A 2 -4.92 9.51 -0.63
C ILE A 2 -4.41 10.91 -0.35
N GLN A 3 -4.73 11.44 0.82
CA GLN A 3 -4.28 12.78 1.17
C GLN A 3 -2.76 12.85 1.27
N TYR A 4 -2.15 11.80 1.83
CA TYR A 4 -0.70 11.70 1.93
C TYR A 4 -0.05 11.73 0.54
N LEU A 5 -0.62 10.98 -0.41
CA LEU A 5 -0.09 10.97 -1.77
C LEU A 5 -0.20 12.34 -2.42
N LYS A 6 -1.31 13.03 -2.22
CA LYS A 6 -1.49 14.36 -2.81
C LYS A 6 -0.51 15.36 -2.23
N GLU A 7 -0.18 15.21 -0.97
CA GLU A 7 0.69 16.16 -0.28
C GLU A 7 2.16 15.90 -0.57
N TYR A 8 2.58 14.64 -0.54
CA TYR A 8 4.01 14.30 -0.62
C TYR A 8 4.43 13.74 -1.96
N TYR A 9 3.51 13.26 -2.75
CA TYR A 9 3.82 12.66 -4.07
C TYR A 9 2.83 13.14 -5.11
N PRO A 10 2.63 14.47 -5.24
CA PRO A 10 1.61 14.98 -6.16
C PRO A 10 1.94 14.62 -7.61
N GLY A 11 0.94 14.17 -8.34
CA GLY A 11 1.09 13.87 -9.76
C GLY A 11 1.92 12.66 -10.09
N GLN A 12 2.39 11.92 -9.09
CA GLN A 12 3.21 10.75 -9.37
C GLN A 12 2.35 9.53 -9.68
N LYS A 13 2.93 8.61 -10.44
CA LYS A 13 2.23 7.40 -10.87
C LYS A 13 2.28 6.37 -9.78
N VAL A 14 1.14 5.78 -9.49
CA VAL A 14 0.98 4.86 -8.37
C VAL A 14 0.54 3.49 -8.88
N TYR A 15 1.25 2.45 -8.45
CA TYR A 15 0.79 1.08 -8.60
C TYR A 15 0.13 0.68 -7.29
N LEU A 16 -1.19 0.47 -7.34
CA LEU A 16 -1.97 0.16 -6.15
C LEU A 16 -2.26 -1.33 -6.12
N VAL A 17 -1.86 -1.99 -5.03
CA VAL A 17 -2.28 -3.35 -4.76
C VAL A 17 -3.45 -3.25 -3.80
N GLY A 18 -4.64 -3.46 -4.32
CA GLY A 18 -5.87 -3.30 -3.55
C GLY A 18 -7.06 -3.85 -4.28
N THR A 19 -8.20 -3.76 -3.63
CA THR A 19 -9.46 -4.23 -4.21
C THR A 19 -9.96 -3.25 -5.26
N PRO A 20 -10.89 -3.70 -6.12
CA PRO A 20 -11.51 -2.77 -7.09
C PRO A 20 -12.15 -1.56 -6.44
N ASP A 21 -12.74 -1.72 -5.25
CA ASP A 21 -13.34 -0.58 -4.54
C ASP A 21 -12.28 0.44 -4.15
N LEU A 22 -11.14 -0.04 -3.67
CA LEU A 22 -10.05 0.86 -3.30
C LEU A 22 -9.50 1.57 -4.52
N GLU A 23 -9.36 0.83 -5.63
CA GLU A 23 -8.90 1.44 -6.88
C GLU A 23 -9.84 2.54 -7.33
N ALA A 24 -11.16 2.28 -7.27
CA ALA A 24 -12.13 3.28 -7.66
C ALA A 24 -12.03 4.53 -6.79
N ASN A 25 -11.83 4.33 -5.49
CA ASN A 25 -11.69 5.45 -4.57
C ASN A 25 -10.46 6.30 -4.91
N PHE A 26 -9.35 5.66 -5.23
CA PHE A 26 -8.14 6.39 -5.61
C PHE A 26 -8.37 7.17 -6.89
N LEU A 27 -9.01 6.55 -7.89
CA LEU A 27 -9.27 7.22 -9.17
C LEU A 27 -10.21 8.40 -9.00
N GLU A 28 -11.25 8.25 -8.18
CA GLU A 28 -12.20 9.33 -7.94
C GLU A 28 -11.54 10.54 -7.28
N ASN A 29 -10.45 10.29 -6.57
CA ASN A 29 -9.72 11.35 -5.88
C ASN A 29 -8.53 11.86 -6.69
N GLY A 30 -8.44 11.50 -7.97
CA GLY A 30 -7.47 12.08 -8.86
C GLY A 30 -6.08 11.48 -8.79
N ILE A 31 -5.93 10.32 -8.17
CA ILE A 31 -4.63 9.65 -8.12
C ILE A 31 -4.39 8.95 -9.46
N HIS A 32 -3.20 9.13 -10.00
CA HIS A 32 -2.83 8.52 -11.27
C HIS A 32 -2.39 7.07 -11.03
N LEU A 33 -3.26 6.12 -11.30
CA LEU A 33 -2.92 4.70 -11.15
C LEU A 33 -2.31 4.18 -12.45
N THR A 34 -1.32 3.32 -12.32
CA THR A 34 -0.66 2.72 -13.48
C THR A 34 -0.22 1.31 -13.13
N LYS A 35 -0.10 0.47 -14.16
CA LYS A 35 0.49 -0.86 -14.00
C LYS A 35 1.89 -0.91 -14.56
N GLU A 36 2.42 0.21 -15.05
CA GLU A 36 3.74 0.23 -15.67
C GLU A 36 4.57 1.37 -15.15
N MET A 37 5.78 1.05 -14.71
CA MET A 37 6.79 2.01 -14.27
C MET A 37 6.26 3.04 -13.29
N PRO A 38 5.68 2.61 -12.18
CA PRO A 38 5.18 3.56 -11.20
C PRO A 38 6.31 4.21 -10.43
N ASP A 39 6.01 5.39 -9.88
CA ASP A 39 6.93 6.04 -8.96
C ASP A 39 6.73 5.56 -7.53
N VAL A 40 5.53 5.11 -7.22
CA VAL A 40 5.12 4.73 -5.88
C VAL A 40 4.32 3.44 -5.95
N VAL A 41 4.60 2.52 -5.03
CA VAL A 41 3.79 1.30 -4.85
C VAL A 41 3.05 1.45 -3.52
N VAL A 42 1.73 1.37 -3.57
CA VAL A 42 0.88 1.42 -2.38
C VAL A 42 0.28 0.04 -2.16
N PHE A 43 0.51 -0.53 -1.00
CA PHE A 43 -0.02 -1.84 -0.66
C PHE A 43 -1.14 -1.70 0.36
N GLY A 44 -2.34 -2.12 -0.03
CA GLY A 44 -3.51 -2.15 0.84
C GLY A 44 -3.93 -3.57 1.14
N PHE A 45 -4.97 -3.71 1.94
CA PHE A 45 -5.55 -5.01 2.21
C PHE A 45 -6.26 -5.48 0.94
N ASP A 46 -5.84 -6.60 0.39
CA ASP A 46 -6.34 -7.05 -0.90
C ASP A 46 -6.58 -8.55 -0.88
N MET A 47 -7.84 -8.93 -0.66
CA MET A 47 -8.22 -10.34 -0.70
C MET A 47 -8.27 -10.88 -2.12
N THR A 48 -8.08 -10.02 -3.11
CA THR A 48 -7.99 -10.46 -4.51
C THR A 48 -6.53 -10.51 -4.98
N LEU A 49 -5.59 -10.51 -4.05
CA LEU A 49 -4.16 -10.55 -4.35
C LEU A 49 -3.82 -11.78 -5.17
N THR A 50 -3.02 -11.56 -6.21
CA THR A 50 -2.52 -12.63 -7.05
C THR A 50 -1.00 -12.62 -6.99
N TYR A 51 -0.40 -13.73 -7.41
CA TYR A 51 1.05 -13.79 -7.48
C TYR A 51 1.59 -12.72 -8.44
N GLU A 52 0.87 -12.45 -9.52
CA GLU A 52 1.29 -11.42 -10.47
C GLU A 52 1.36 -10.05 -9.82
N LYS A 53 0.37 -9.70 -8.99
CA LYS A 53 0.39 -8.42 -8.28
C LYS A 53 1.59 -8.35 -7.34
N LEU A 54 1.85 -9.44 -6.64
CA LEU A 54 2.98 -9.50 -5.70
C LEU A 54 4.29 -9.37 -6.45
N GLU A 55 4.43 -10.07 -7.55
CA GLU A 55 5.65 -10.03 -8.37
C GLU A 55 5.89 -8.62 -8.92
N ARG A 56 4.85 -7.97 -9.44
CA ARG A 56 4.99 -6.63 -9.98
C ARG A 56 5.42 -5.64 -8.90
N ALA A 57 4.76 -5.73 -7.73
CA ALA A 57 5.12 -4.83 -6.63
C ALA A 57 6.59 -4.99 -6.26
N CYS A 58 7.06 -6.23 -6.14
CA CYS A 58 8.46 -6.48 -5.81
C CYS A 58 9.39 -5.91 -6.86
N THR A 59 9.06 -6.12 -8.14
CA THR A 59 9.90 -5.62 -9.22
C THR A 59 10.01 -4.10 -9.19
N TYR A 60 8.90 -3.41 -9.02
CA TYR A 60 8.91 -1.95 -9.00
C TYR A 60 9.67 -1.42 -7.80
N ILE A 61 9.49 -2.06 -6.64
CA ILE A 61 10.18 -1.63 -5.43
C ILE A 61 11.70 -1.85 -5.57
N ARG A 62 12.11 -2.99 -6.13
CA ARG A 62 13.53 -3.21 -6.39
C ARG A 62 14.11 -2.15 -7.32
N ASN A 63 13.29 -1.66 -8.26
CA ASN A 63 13.74 -0.67 -9.22
C ASN A 63 13.64 0.76 -8.69
N GLY A 64 13.33 0.93 -7.42
CA GLY A 64 13.42 2.24 -6.79
C GLY A 64 12.10 2.92 -6.49
N ALA A 65 10.96 2.29 -6.79
CA ALA A 65 9.68 2.90 -6.44
C ALA A 65 9.54 3.00 -4.92
N VAL A 66 8.87 4.04 -4.46
CA VAL A 66 8.59 4.22 -3.05
C VAL A 66 7.60 3.14 -2.59
N PHE A 67 7.84 2.55 -1.43
CA PHE A 67 7.01 1.46 -0.91
C PHE A 67 6.21 1.97 0.27
N LEU A 68 4.89 2.10 0.09
CA LEU A 68 3.97 2.60 1.11
C LEU A 68 2.93 1.53 1.43
N ALA A 69 2.50 1.48 2.68
CA ALA A 69 1.44 0.56 3.12
C ALA A 69 0.38 1.33 3.88
N THR A 70 -0.87 0.93 3.70
CA THR A 70 -1.99 1.59 4.37
C THR A 70 -2.03 1.24 5.86
N HIS A 71 -1.61 0.04 6.21
CA HIS A 71 -1.47 -0.36 7.61
C HIS A 71 -0.60 -1.62 7.67
N LEU A 72 -0.17 -1.98 8.88
CA LEU A 72 0.77 -3.08 9.05
C LEU A 72 0.21 -4.21 9.91
N ASP A 73 -1.10 -4.34 9.98
CA ASP A 73 -1.71 -5.45 10.70
C ASP A 73 -1.33 -6.77 10.02
N ILE A 74 -0.92 -7.73 10.83
CA ILE A 74 -0.45 -9.01 10.33
C ILE A 74 -1.63 -9.89 9.93
N ASN A 75 -2.69 -9.85 10.72
CA ASN A 75 -3.85 -10.70 10.50
C ASN A 75 -5.13 -9.89 10.65
N CYS A 76 -6.14 -10.33 9.90
CA CYS A 76 -7.48 -9.79 10.01
C CYS A 76 -8.36 -10.88 10.61
N PRO A 77 -9.04 -10.63 11.73
CA PRO A 77 -9.92 -11.65 12.31
C PRO A 77 -11.12 -11.91 11.42
N THR A 78 -11.51 -13.18 11.36
CA THR A 78 -12.68 -13.60 10.61
C THR A 78 -13.53 -14.49 11.49
N LYS A 79 -14.68 -14.87 10.99
CA LYS A 79 -15.59 -15.75 11.69
C LYS A 79 -14.91 -17.06 12.08
N ASP A 80 -14.04 -17.57 11.22
CA ASP A 80 -13.44 -18.88 11.43
C ASP A 80 -11.98 -18.80 11.89
N GLY A 81 -11.49 -17.61 12.23
CA GLY A 81 -10.11 -17.47 12.68
C GLY A 81 -9.50 -16.16 12.16
N PHE A 82 -8.39 -16.31 11.42
CA PHE A 82 -7.66 -15.16 10.94
C PHE A 82 -7.26 -15.36 9.49
N ILE A 83 -7.18 -14.26 8.74
CA ILE A 83 -6.61 -14.30 7.39
C ILE A 83 -5.43 -13.32 7.34
N PRO A 84 -4.46 -13.55 6.44
CA PRO A 84 -3.32 -12.64 6.32
C PRO A 84 -3.78 -11.25 5.91
N ASP A 85 -3.21 -10.23 6.55
CA ASP A 85 -3.54 -8.86 6.27
C ASP A 85 -2.34 -8.16 5.62
N CYS A 86 -2.47 -6.87 5.41
CA CYS A 86 -1.50 -6.05 4.70
C CYS A 86 -0.09 -6.21 5.23
N GLY A 87 0.08 -6.23 6.55
CA GLY A 87 1.41 -6.37 7.14
C GLY A 87 2.08 -7.67 6.81
N ALA A 88 1.31 -8.77 6.74
CA ALA A 88 1.89 -10.06 6.37
C ALA A 88 2.37 -10.06 4.93
N MET A 89 1.59 -9.43 4.03
CA MET A 89 1.99 -9.33 2.63
C MET A 89 3.19 -8.42 2.46
N CYS A 90 3.24 -7.33 3.21
CA CYS A 90 4.40 -6.43 3.18
C CYS A 90 5.64 -7.13 3.67
N ALA A 91 5.51 -8.01 4.67
CA ALA A 91 6.64 -8.79 5.15
C ALA A 91 7.23 -9.68 4.05
N ALA A 92 6.35 -10.29 3.24
CA ALA A 92 6.81 -11.10 2.11
C ALA A 92 7.59 -10.25 1.12
N ILE A 93 7.10 -9.06 0.83
CA ILE A 93 7.77 -8.15 -0.09
C ILE A 93 9.10 -7.69 0.48
N SER A 94 9.12 -7.38 1.78
CA SER A 94 10.36 -6.94 2.43
C SER A 94 11.41 -8.03 2.39
N LEU A 95 11.03 -9.27 2.62
CA LEU A 95 11.96 -10.39 2.54
C LEU A 95 12.51 -10.53 1.12
N SER A 96 11.65 -10.37 0.12
CA SER A 96 12.06 -10.56 -1.27
C SER A 96 12.92 -9.42 -1.78
N THR A 97 12.61 -8.19 -1.41
CA THR A 97 13.26 -7.01 -1.98
C THR A 97 14.33 -6.41 -1.08
N GLY A 98 14.33 -6.73 0.20
CA GLY A 98 15.23 -6.10 1.16
C GLY A 98 14.83 -4.70 1.54
N LYS A 99 13.62 -4.28 1.20
CA LYS A 99 13.15 -2.92 1.48
C LYS A 99 11.90 -2.95 2.32
N GLU A 100 11.80 -1.99 3.25
CA GLU A 100 10.69 -1.93 4.19
C GLU A 100 9.67 -0.90 3.73
N PRO A 101 8.38 -1.14 4.01
CA PRO A 101 7.36 -0.16 3.65
C PRO A 101 7.34 0.98 4.65
N LYS A 102 6.91 2.14 4.18
CA LYS A 102 6.54 3.21 5.07
C LYS A 102 5.05 3.10 5.33
N TYR A 103 4.69 2.97 6.60
CA TYR A 103 3.30 2.90 7.00
C TYR A 103 2.69 4.30 6.98
N VAL A 104 1.54 4.42 6.33
CA VAL A 104 0.78 5.67 6.32
C VAL A 104 -0.58 5.36 6.92
N GLY A 105 -0.67 5.55 8.23
CA GLY A 105 -1.91 5.31 8.94
C GLY A 105 -2.93 6.38 8.62
N LYS A 106 -4.14 6.13 9.03
CA LYS A 106 -5.18 7.10 8.86
C LYS A 106 -5.90 7.33 10.17
N PRO A 107 -6.43 8.52 10.33
CA PRO A 107 -6.12 9.63 9.46
C PRO A 107 -4.70 10.10 9.72
N PHE A 108 -4.02 10.49 8.67
CA PHE A 108 -2.64 10.89 8.73
C PHE A 108 -2.39 11.94 9.83
N ARG A 109 -3.25 12.93 9.91
CA ARG A 109 -3.10 13.97 10.92
C ARG A 109 -3.24 13.47 12.32
N GLU A 110 -4.12 12.52 12.55
CA GLU A 110 -4.30 11.96 13.88
C GLU A 110 -3.08 11.19 14.33
N THR A 111 -2.43 10.53 13.40
CA THR A 111 -1.20 9.81 13.71
C THR A 111 -0.17 10.77 14.23
N ILE A 112 -0.01 11.91 13.57
CA ILE A 112 0.95 12.92 14.00
C ILE A 112 0.57 13.46 15.38
N ARG A 113 -0.69 13.74 15.59
CA ARG A 113 -1.14 14.29 16.86
C ARG A 113 -0.89 13.32 18.01
N LYS A 114 -1.12 12.04 17.77
CA LYS A 114 -0.87 11.05 18.80
C LYS A 114 0.60 10.95 19.14
N ASN A 115 1.43 11.11 18.16
CA ASN A 115 2.87 11.08 18.40
C ASN A 115 3.31 12.26 19.25
N ALA A 116 2.57 13.36 19.17
CA ALA A 116 2.89 14.53 19.96
C ALA A 116 2.49 14.35 21.43
N ASP A 117 1.60 13.43 21.68
CA ASP A 117 1.18 13.16 23.04
C ASP A 117 2.23 12.37 23.77
#